data_5a5f906fcfa4c1e6a76a034450c985ed
#
_entry.id   5a5f906fcfa4c1e6a76a034450c985ed
#
_cell.length_a   1.000
_cell.length_b   1.000
_cell.length_c   1.000
_cell.angle_alpha   90.00
_cell.angle_beta   90.00
_cell.angle_gamma   90.00
#
_symmetry.space_group_name_H-M   'P 1'
#
loop_
_entity.id
_entity.type
_entity.pdbx_description
1 polymer ?
#
loop_
_entity_poly.entity_id
_entity_poly.type
_entity_poly.pdbx_seq_one_letter_code
_entity_poly.pdbx_strand_id
1 'polypeptide(L)'
;MNDKSKLSLEDLTFQATKINIEKNVLTVTLNRPEKKNALNNVMMNEICYALSYAKQEREIRVVVIAAEGDVFCAGADLKREKAESNVPKIE
;
A
#
# COMPACT_ATOMS: atom_id res chain seq x y z
N MET A 1 14.83 -16.89 17.12
CA MET A 1 15.63 -16.11 16.18
C MET A 1 14.97 -14.79 15.85
N ASN A 2 15.76 -13.75 15.88
CA ASN A 2 15.25 -12.44 15.57
C ASN A 2 15.19 -12.24 14.04
N ASP A 3 14.03 -11.97 13.54
CA ASP A 3 13.86 -11.78 12.11
C ASP A 3 13.64 -10.30 11.83
N LYS A 4 14.73 -9.57 11.71
CA LYS A 4 14.67 -8.13 11.50
C LYS A 4 14.18 -7.77 10.11
N SER A 5 14.18 -8.73 9.19
CA SER A 5 13.72 -8.46 7.84
C SER A 5 12.22 -8.66 7.69
N LYS A 6 11.58 -9.20 8.72
CA LYS A 6 10.15 -9.45 8.63
C LYS A 6 9.38 -8.14 8.73
N LEU A 7 8.51 -7.92 7.76
CA LEU A 7 7.70 -6.71 7.74
C LEU A 7 6.49 -6.87 8.65
N SER A 8 5.97 -5.75 9.10
CA SER A 8 4.82 -5.70 9.99
C SER A 8 3.95 -4.54 9.57
N LEU A 9 2.64 -4.69 9.78
CA LEU A 9 1.70 -3.60 9.53
C LEU A 9 1.41 -2.80 10.79
N GLU A 10 1.89 -3.28 11.94
CA GLU A 10 1.62 -2.59 13.21
C GLU A 10 2.29 -1.24 13.24
N ASP A 11 1.59 -0.27 13.84
CA ASP A 11 2.10 1.08 14.05
C ASP A 11 2.38 1.84 12.76
N LEU A 12 1.89 1.35 11.63
CA LEU A 12 2.03 2.07 10.36
C LEU A 12 0.75 2.79 10.03
N THR A 13 0.90 3.99 9.49
CA THR A 13 -0.21 4.79 9.03
C THR A 13 -0.08 4.97 7.52
N PHE A 14 -0.98 4.33 6.79
CA PHE A 14 -0.98 4.43 5.33
C PHE A 14 -1.73 5.68 4.92
N GLN A 15 -1.09 6.52 4.13
CA GLN A 15 -1.66 7.83 3.75
C GLN A 15 -2.43 7.73 2.44
N ALA A 16 -1.89 7.02 1.48
CA ALA A 16 -2.44 7.01 0.13
C ALA A 16 -3.19 5.73 -0.18
N THR A 17 -3.20 4.78 0.75
CA THR A 17 -3.88 3.51 0.56
C THR A 17 -4.56 3.10 1.84
N LYS A 18 -5.48 2.16 1.72
CA LYS A 18 -6.08 1.47 2.87
C LYS A 18 -5.73 0.01 2.75
N ILE A 19 -5.30 -0.58 3.86
CA ILE A 19 -4.91 -1.98 3.87
C ILE A 19 -5.90 -2.74 4.73
N ASN A 20 -6.43 -3.82 4.19
CA ASN A 20 -7.36 -4.66 4.93
C ASN A 20 -7.02 -6.12 4.68
N ILE A 21 -7.05 -6.90 5.76
CA ILE A 21 -6.83 -8.33 5.66
C ILE A 21 -8.06 -9.01 6.24
N GLU A 22 -8.67 -9.85 5.43
CA GLU A 22 -9.80 -10.64 5.87
C GLU A 22 -9.63 -12.05 5.34
N LYS A 23 -9.61 -12.99 6.27
CA LYS A 23 -9.32 -14.38 5.94
C LYS A 23 -7.95 -14.44 5.26
N ASN A 24 -7.90 -14.93 4.05
CA ASN A 24 -6.62 -15.08 3.35
C ASN A 24 -6.42 -14.02 2.28
N VAL A 25 -7.21 -12.95 2.32
CA VAL A 25 -7.19 -11.92 1.29
C VAL A 25 -6.67 -10.62 1.89
N LEU A 26 -5.63 -10.08 1.25
CA LEU A 26 -5.15 -8.74 1.58
C LEU A 26 -5.64 -7.80 0.50
N THR A 27 -6.37 -6.76 0.90
CA THR A 27 -6.88 -5.76 -0.03
C THR A 27 -6.11 -4.47 0.15
N VAL A 28 -5.56 -3.97 -0.93
CA VAL A 28 -4.91 -2.66 -0.97
C VAL A 28 -5.85 -1.76 -1.75
N THR A 29 -6.41 -0.75 -1.07
CA THR A 29 -7.35 0.16 -1.72
C THR A 29 -6.66 1.49 -1.97
N LEU A 30 -6.55 1.87 -3.24
CA LEU A 30 -6.00 3.17 -3.59
C LEU A 30 -6.92 4.24 -3.05
N ASN A 31 -6.37 5.21 -2.34
CA ASN A 31 -7.19 6.16 -1.59
C ASN A 31 -6.72 7.60 -1.79
N ARG A 32 -6.63 8.01 -3.03
CA ARG A 32 -6.43 9.41 -3.41
C ARG A 32 -7.49 9.80 -4.43
N PRO A 33 -8.78 9.66 -4.08
CA PRO A 33 -9.84 9.91 -5.07
C PRO A 33 -9.85 11.35 -5.56
N GLU A 34 -9.41 12.30 -4.75
CA GLU A 34 -9.35 13.71 -5.15
C GLU A 34 -8.31 13.95 -6.25
N LYS A 35 -7.38 13.01 -6.42
CA LYS A 35 -6.38 13.05 -7.50
C LYS A 35 -6.61 11.91 -8.48
N LYS A 36 -7.82 11.35 -8.50
CA LYS A 36 -8.17 10.23 -9.37
C LYS A 36 -7.19 9.07 -9.21
N ASN A 37 -6.71 8.90 -7.98
CA ASN A 37 -5.79 7.82 -7.59
C ASN A 37 -4.51 7.80 -8.42
N ALA A 38 -4.04 8.98 -8.81
CA ALA A 38 -2.77 9.08 -9.50
C ALA A 38 -1.65 8.60 -8.56
N LEU A 39 -0.71 7.85 -9.11
CA LEU A 39 0.35 7.22 -8.34
C LEU A 39 1.47 8.21 -8.05
N ASN A 40 1.64 8.56 -6.78
CA ASN A 40 2.78 9.33 -6.36
C ASN A 40 3.76 8.43 -5.59
N ASN A 41 4.86 8.99 -5.12
CA ASN A 41 5.88 8.20 -4.45
C ASN A 41 5.35 7.53 -3.19
N VAL A 42 4.53 8.23 -2.43
CA VAL A 42 3.97 7.67 -1.20
C VAL A 42 3.10 6.47 -1.51
N MET A 43 2.18 6.62 -2.47
CA MET A 43 1.29 5.52 -2.83
C MET A 43 2.06 4.32 -3.37
N MET A 44 3.05 4.58 -4.24
CA MET A 44 3.85 3.49 -4.79
C MET A 44 4.56 2.72 -3.69
N ASN A 45 5.14 3.44 -2.73
CA ASN A 45 5.84 2.78 -1.65
C ASN A 45 4.89 1.97 -0.78
N GLU A 46 3.69 2.52 -0.52
CA GLU A 46 2.72 1.81 0.30
C GLU A 46 2.25 0.54 -0.37
N ILE A 47 2.01 0.61 -1.68
CA ILE A 47 1.62 -0.59 -2.43
C ILE A 47 2.74 -1.63 -2.38
N CYS A 48 3.97 -1.20 -2.63
CA CYS A 48 5.11 -2.13 -2.62
C CYS A 48 5.29 -2.75 -1.24
N TYR A 49 5.12 -1.97 -0.19
CA TYR A 49 5.23 -2.48 1.17
C TYR A 49 4.16 -3.55 1.43
N ALA A 50 2.92 -3.26 1.04
CA ALA A 50 1.83 -4.22 1.25
C ALA A 50 2.08 -5.52 0.48
N LEU A 51 2.57 -5.41 -0.76
CA LEU A 51 2.87 -6.60 -1.55
C LEU A 51 4.00 -7.40 -0.94
N SER A 52 5.02 -6.71 -0.43
CA SER A 52 6.14 -7.40 0.22
C SER A 52 5.69 -8.08 1.50
N TYR A 53 4.79 -7.42 2.25
CA TYR A 53 4.22 -8.03 3.43
C TYR A 53 3.45 -9.31 3.05
N ALA A 54 2.62 -9.22 2.01
CA ALA A 54 1.84 -10.37 1.57
C ALA A 54 2.74 -11.52 1.15
N LYS A 55 3.88 -11.20 0.53
CA LYS A 55 4.79 -12.23 0.05
C LYS A 55 5.36 -13.05 1.21
N GLN A 56 5.61 -12.42 2.35
CA GLN A 56 6.19 -13.14 3.48
C GLN A 56 5.16 -13.86 4.34
N GLU A 57 3.87 -13.48 4.24
CA GLU A 57 2.84 -14.03 5.10
C GLU A 57 2.16 -15.21 4.40
N ARG A 58 2.41 -16.39 4.92
CA ARG A 58 1.91 -17.62 4.29
C ARG A 58 0.39 -17.68 4.26
N GLU A 59 -0.26 -16.98 5.20
CA GLU A 59 -1.71 -17.03 5.28
C GLU A 59 -2.38 -16.15 4.25
N ILE A 60 -1.64 -15.23 3.65
CA ILE A 60 -2.22 -14.39 2.60
C ILE A 60 -2.05 -15.12 1.28
N ARG A 61 -3.18 -15.43 0.65
CA ARG A 61 -3.18 -16.19 -0.58
C ARG A 61 -3.60 -15.39 -1.79
N VAL A 62 -4.26 -14.26 -1.55
CA VAL A 62 -4.76 -13.41 -2.63
C VAL A 62 -4.54 -11.97 -2.24
N VAL A 63 -4.10 -11.17 -3.19
CA VAL A 63 -4.02 -9.73 -3.01
C VAL A 63 -4.99 -9.10 -4.00
N VAL A 64 -5.84 -8.22 -3.49
CA VAL A 64 -6.80 -7.46 -4.29
C VAL A 64 -6.37 -6.01 -4.29
N ILE A 65 -6.28 -5.41 -5.46
CA ILE A 65 -6.04 -3.97 -5.56
C ILE A 65 -7.38 -3.33 -5.92
N ALA A 66 -7.86 -2.48 -5.05
CA ALA A 66 -9.14 -1.78 -5.24
C ALA A 66 -8.88 -0.29 -5.23
N ALA A 67 -9.93 0.51 -5.39
CA ALA A 67 -9.77 1.95 -5.42
C ALA A 67 -11.03 2.63 -4.93
N GLU A 68 -10.83 3.73 -4.20
CA GLU A 68 -11.91 4.61 -3.83
C GLU A 68 -12.21 5.57 -4.97
N GLY A 69 -13.47 5.98 -5.06
CA GLY A 69 -13.86 6.97 -6.06
C GLY A 69 -14.21 6.36 -7.40
N ASP A 70 -14.36 7.22 -8.39
CA ASP A 70 -14.87 6.81 -9.70
C ASP A 70 -13.79 6.34 -10.65
N VAL A 71 -12.53 6.63 -10.37
CA VAL A 71 -11.43 6.28 -11.25
C VAL A 71 -10.50 5.34 -10.51
N PHE A 72 -10.19 4.21 -11.12
CA PHE A 72 -9.28 3.26 -10.49
C PHE A 72 -7.91 3.90 -10.30
N CYS A 73 -7.30 4.36 -11.38
CA CYS A 73 -5.98 4.98 -11.32
C CYS A 73 -5.77 5.80 -12.59
N ALA A 74 -5.43 7.07 -12.42
CA ALA A 74 -5.25 7.96 -13.57
C ALA A 74 -3.85 7.91 -14.15
N GLY A 75 -2.94 7.14 -13.53
CA GLY A 75 -1.58 7.05 -14.01
C GLY A 75 -0.61 7.70 -13.05
N ALA A 76 0.60 7.96 -13.50
CA ALA A 76 1.64 8.49 -12.63
C ALA A 76 1.38 9.97 -12.32
N ASP A 77 1.61 10.33 -11.07
CA ASP A 77 1.55 11.73 -10.63
C ASP A 77 2.98 12.25 -10.61
N LEU A 78 3.29 13.13 -11.54
CA LEU A 78 4.65 13.62 -11.71
C LEU A 78 5.02 14.73 -10.74
N LYS A 79 4.06 15.22 -9.97
CA LYS A 79 4.36 16.23 -8.97
C LYS A 79 5.12 15.59 -7.82
N ARG A 80 6.14 16.30 -7.37
CA ARG A 80 6.87 15.85 -6.20
C ARG A 80 6.15 16.35 -4.95
N GLU A 81 5.86 15.43 -4.06
CA GLU A 81 5.24 15.75 -2.79
C GLU A 81 6.07 15.13 -1.69
N LYS A 82 6.04 15.78 -0.53
CA LYS A 82 6.72 15.21 0.62
C LYS A 82 6.03 13.92 1.02
N ALA A 83 6.85 12.92 1.34
CA ALA A 83 6.32 11.68 1.87
C ALA A 83 5.80 11.94 3.27
N GLU A 84 4.55 11.57 3.52
CA GLU A 84 3.91 11.82 4.81
C GLU A 84 3.71 10.54 5.60
N SER A 85 3.75 9.40 4.95
CA SER A 85 3.46 8.17 5.65
C SER A 85 4.72 7.64 6.33
N ASN A 86 4.51 6.92 7.43
CA ASN A 86 5.63 6.32 8.15
C ASN A 86 5.92 4.90 7.67
N VAL A 87 5.38 4.54 6.52
CA VAL A 87 5.63 3.24 5.94
C VAL A 87 7.08 3.18 5.46
N PRO A 88 7.85 2.18 5.91
CA PRO A 88 9.26 2.09 5.48
C PRO A 88 9.37 1.96 3.98
N LYS A 89 10.44 2.56 3.45
CA LYS A 89 10.67 2.48 2.02
C LYS A 89 11.10 1.08 1.62
N ILE A 90 10.59 0.66 0.49
CA ILE A 90 10.92 -0.63 -0.11
C ILE A 90 11.84 -0.36 -1.30
N GLU A 91 12.95 -1.07 -1.34
CA GLU A 91 13.94 -0.87 -2.41
C GLU A 91 13.84 -1.94 -3.45
#